data_c7cf5746b0bdd8755f70996d45f988b3
#
_entry.id   c7cf5746b0bdd8755f70996d45f988b3
#
_cell.length_a   1.000
_cell.length_b   1.000
_cell.length_c   1.000
_cell.angle_alpha   90.00
_cell.angle_beta   90.00
_cell.angle_gamma   90.00
#
_symmetry.space_group_name_H-M   'P 1'
#
loop_
_entity.id
_entity.type
_entity.pdbx_description
1 polymer ?
#
loop_
_entity_poly.entity_id
_entity_poly.type
_entity_poly.pdbx_seq_one_letter_code
_entity_poly.pdbx_strand_id
1 'polypeptide(L)'
;IRRDSIDKERYLIDIQDLNWIRVGNSHEWRIGIRREFWGVTETAHRVDILNQTDQVESFDGEDKLGQPMVNFSLSKDWGTLDVYALLGFRERTFAGELGRLRSPAVINTDLAQYESAADYHRTDFAIRWSQSYQDLDLAISHFSGTSREPEFRLMEHKGETTVVPFYGLIDQTGLEVLYILGGLAVKFEGISRSGQSSRFSAATAGFEYTQVGILGSRFDLGWLMEVNHDDRLPSSPIALGTRFTFNDLYDSQILSGVLWNEQSGETSVFVEASRRIRECCKLSLEAIYFNGGHAGYDGYRMLEYFDQDDFLRFEFIYYIGN
;
A
#
# COMPACT_ATOMS: atom_id res chain seq x y z
N ILE A 1 -19.15 2.33 4.34
CA ILE A 1 -19.72 3.52 3.65
C ILE A 1 -18.90 4.73 4.09
N ARG A 2 -18.23 5.37 3.15
CA ARG A 2 -17.56 6.66 3.35
C ARG A 2 -18.44 7.79 2.82
N ARG A 3 -18.54 8.87 3.56
CA ARG A 3 -19.20 10.11 3.15
C ARG A 3 -18.28 11.29 3.45
N ASP A 4 -18.15 12.17 2.49
CA ASP A 4 -17.43 13.43 2.64
C ASP A 4 -18.42 14.59 2.41
N SER A 5 -18.30 15.64 3.22
CA SER A 5 -19.18 16.81 3.12
C SER A 5 -18.69 17.86 2.13
N ILE A 6 -17.43 17.75 1.69
CA ILE A 6 -16.74 18.71 0.84
C ILE A 6 -16.55 18.14 -0.56
N ASP A 7 -16.02 16.91 -0.64
CA ASP A 7 -15.69 16.26 -1.91
C ASP A 7 -16.59 15.04 -2.17
N LYS A 8 -17.42 15.13 -3.21
CA LYS A 8 -18.36 14.05 -3.59
C LYS A 8 -17.65 12.83 -4.18
N GLU A 9 -16.50 13.00 -4.80
CA GLU A 9 -15.70 11.92 -5.37
C GLU A 9 -15.13 10.99 -4.28
N ARG A 10 -15.11 11.48 -3.04
CA ARG A 10 -14.78 10.68 -1.85
C ARG A 10 -15.92 9.82 -1.31
N TYR A 11 -17.13 9.93 -1.87
CA TYR A 11 -18.24 9.07 -1.47
C TYR A 11 -18.01 7.64 -2.00
N LEU A 12 -18.04 6.66 -1.09
CA LEU A 12 -17.82 5.26 -1.44
C LEU A 12 -18.71 4.34 -0.61
N ILE A 13 -19.35 3.37 -1.28
CA ILE A 13 -19.94 2.19 -0.65
C ILE A 13 -19.09 1.00 -1.09
N ASP A 14 -18.39 0.38 -0.16
CA ASP A 14 -17.51 -0.76 -0.45
C ASP A 14 -17.72 -1.91 0.53
N ILE A 15 -17.50 -3.12 0.02
CA ILE A 15 -17.35 -4.35 0.80
C ILE A 15 -15.85 -4.70 0.76
N GLN A 16 -15.19 -4.56 1.90
CA GLN A 16 -13.75 -4.80 1.99
C GLN A 16 -13.43 -6.28 2.16
N ASP A 17 -14.26 -6.98 2.98
CA ASP A 17 -14.09 -8.41 3.24
C ASP A 17 -15.46 -9.09 3.36
N LEU A 18 -15.71 -10.06 2.47
CA LEU A 18 -16.85 -10.97 2.49
C LEU A 18 -16.45 -12.24 1.77
N ASN A 19 -16.03 -13.25 2.51
CA ASN A 19 -15.48 -14.44 1.89
C ASN A 19 -15.96 -15.74 2.56
N TRP A 20 -16.03 -16.80 1.75
CA TRP A 20 -16.24 -18.16 2.20
C TRP A 20 -14.88 -18.87 2.25
N ILE A 21 -14.63 -19.58 3.37
CA ILE A 21 -13.38 -20.28 3.63
C ILE A 21 -13.67 -21.76 3.82
N ARG A 22 -12.88 -22.61 3.17
CA ARG A 22 -12.87 -24.06 3.38
C ARG A 22 -11.45 -24.52 3.65
N VAL A 23 -11.21 -25.00 4.84
CA VAL A 23 -9.91 -25.53 5.29
C VAL A 23 -9.92 -27.06 5.15
N GLY A 24 -8.89 -27.59 4.48
CA GLY A 24 -8.56 -29.02 4.42
C GLY A 24 -7.29 -29.32 5.22
N ASN A 25 -6.75 -30.54 5.11
CA ASN A 25 -5.56 -30.94 5.89
C ASN A 25 -4.28 -30.19 5.50
N SER A 26 -4.13 -29.85 4.24
CA SER A 26 -2.94 -29.15 3.71
C SER A 26 -3.30 -28.14 2.63
N HIS A 27 -4.56 -27.79 2.50
CA HIS A 27 -5.03 -26.83 1.51
C HIS A 27 -6.18 -26.02 2.06
N GLU A 28 -6.33 -24.82 1.54
CA GLU A 28 -7.42 -23.92 1.87
C GLU A 28 -7.97 -23.28 0.58
N TRP A 29 -9.28 -23.14 0.54
CA TRP A 29 -9.99 -22.36 -0.47
C TRP A 29 -10.60 -21.13 0.19
N ARG A 30 -10.42 -19.98 -0.44
CA ARG A 30 -11.09 -18.73 -0.08
C ARG A 30 -11.75 -18.14 -1.34
N ILE A 31 -13.03 -17.88 -1.26
CA ILE A 31 -13.81 -17.36 -2.40
C ILE A 31 -14.66 -16.21 -1.92
N GLY A 32 -14.52 -15.05 -2.56
CA GLY A 32 -15.30 -13.86 -2.21
C GLY A 32 -14.53 -12.57 -2.41
N ILE A 33 -14.93 -11.53 -1.69
CA ILE A 33 -14.26 -10.23 -1.71
C ILE A 33 -13.26 -10.20 -0.56
N ARG A 34 -12.01 -9.82 -0.83
CA ARG A 34 -10.94 -9.77 0.17
C ARG A 34 -9.98 -8.62 -0.11
N ARG A 35 -9.35 -8.17 0.97
CA ARG A 35 -8.07 -7.46 0.92
C ARG A 35 -6.98 -8.45 1.30
N GLU A 36 -5.96 -8.53 0.47
CA GLU A 36 -4.78 -9.36 0.66
C GLU A 36 -3.57 -8.47 0.67
N PHE A 37 -2.70 -8.63 1.61
CA PHE A 37 -1.48 -7.83 1.73
C PHE A 37 -0.25 -8.70 1.51
N TRP A 38 0.65 -8.22 0.66
CA TRP A 38 1.98 -8.78 0.44
C TRP A 38 3.02 -7.72 0.78
N GLY A 39 4.05 -8.10 1.51
CA GLY A 39 5.15 -7.22 1.84
C GLY A 39 5.71 -7.44 3.24
N VAL A 40 6.91 -6.90 3.46
CA VAL A 40 7.66 -6.97 4.72
C VAL A 40 8.27 -5.63 5.14
N THR A 41 8.32 -4.67 4.21
CA THR A 41 8.83 -3.31 4.44
C THR A 41 7.77 -2.41 5.05
N GLU A 42 8.11 -1.19 5.47
CA GLU A 42 7.21 -0.26 6.15
C GLU A 42 6.75 0.89 5.25
N THR A 43 7.63 1.41 4.40
CA THR A 43 7.37 2.68 3.72
C THR A 43 6.95 2.55 2.27
N ALA A 44 7.19 1.40 1.62
CA ALA A 44 6.74 1.15 0.26
C ALA A 44 6.64 -0.36 0.00
N HIS A 45 5.43 -0.85 -0.10
CA HIS A 45 5.11 -2.26 -0.33
C HIS A 45 5.16 -2.59 -1.82
N ARG A 46 6.38 -2.86 -2.35
CA ARG A 46 6.62 -3.04 -3.78
C ARG A 46 5.89 -4.23 -4.37
N VAL A 47 5.74 -5.30 -3.60
CA VAL A 47 5.12 -6.56 -4.05
C VAL A 47 3.61 -6.56 -3.93
N ASP A 48 3.01 -5.62 -3.17
CA ASP A 48 1.58 -5.57 -2.90
C ASP A 48 0.77 -5.08 -4.11
N ILE A 49 0.26 -6.03 -4.92
CA ILE A 49 -0.32 -5.79 -6.23
C ILE A 49 -1.74 -6.33 -6.41
N LEU A 50 -2.25 -7.17 -5.50
CA LEU A 50 -3.54 -7.85 -5.75
C LEU A 50 -4.71 -6.89 -5.71
N ASN A 51 -4.74 -6.01 -4.71
CA ASN A 51 -5.82 -5.07 -4.48
C ASN A 51 -5.52 -3.69 -5.08
N GLN A 52 -6.56 -3.03 -5.53
CA GLN A 52 -6.47 -1.64 -5.94
C GLN A 52 -6.37 -0.72 -4.73
N THR A 53 -5.55 0.33 -4.83
CA THR A 53 -5.41 1.36 -3.82
C THR A 53 -6.64 2.28 -3.78
N ASP A 54 -7.13 2.57 -2.58
CA ASP A 54 -8.09 3.63 -2.30
C ASP A 54 -7.34 4.95 -2.04
N GLN A 55 -6.94 5.62 -3.13
CA GLN A 55 -6.05 6.78 -3.10
C GLN A 55 -6.63 8.00 -2.36
N VAL A 56 -7.95 8.06 -2.20
CA VAL A 56 -8.60 9.16 -1.47
C VAL A 56 -8.60 8.94 0.04
N GLU A 57 -8.33 7.73 0.51
CA GLU A 57 -8.27 7.40 1.93
C GLU A 57 -6.88 7.64 2.50
N SER A 58 -5.85 7.15 1.83
CA SER A 58 -4.49 7.19 2.33
C SER A 58 -3.49 7.62 1.25
N PHE A 59 -2.52 8.42 1.65
CA PHE A 59 -1.43 8.89 0.80
C PHE A 59 -0.39 7.79 0.52
N ASP A 60 -0.10 6.94 1.50
CA ASP A 60 0.93 5.89 1.43
C ASP A 60 0.52 4.69 0.57
N GLY A 61 -0.78 4.57 0.22
CA GLY A 61 -1.31 3.49 -0.59
C GLY A 61 -1.59 2.21 0.19
N GLU A 62 -1.62 2.25 1.52
CA GLU A 62 -1.96 1.11 2.37
C GLU A 62 -3.44 0.78 2.36
N ASP A 63 -4.29 1.82 2.23
CA ASP A 63 -5.72 1.60 2.13
C ASP A 63 -6.09 0.99 0.78
N LYS A 64 -6.70 -0.20 0.82
CA LYS A 64 -7.05 -1.00 -0.36
C LYS A 64 -8.55 -1.21 -0.48
N LEU A 65 -9.01 -1.27 -1.72
CA LEU A 65 -10.37 -1.69 -2.05
C LEU A 65 -10.48 -3.22 -1.99
N GLY A 66 -11.65 -3.73 -1.56
CA GLY A 66 -11.92 -5.16 -1.60
C GLY A 66 -11.91 -5.69 -3.04
N GLN A 67 -11.24 -6.81 -3.31
CA GLN A 67 -11.15 -7.43 -4.64
C GLN A 67 -11.90 -8.77 -4.65
N PRO A 68 -12.88 -8.97 -5.55
CA PRO A 68 -13.45 -10.30 -5.77
C PRO A 68 -12.37 -11.27 -6.26
N MET A 69 -12.17 -12.37 -5.55
CA MET A 69 -11.15 -13.36 -5.91
C MET A 69 -11.47 -14.76 -5.47
N VAL A 70 -10.85 -15.72 -6.16
CA VAL A 70 -10.72 -17.11 -5.75
C VAL A 70 -9.25 -17.35 -5.43
N ASN A 71 -8.97 -17.80 -4.21
CA ASN A 71 -7.63 -18.19 -3.78
C ASN A 71 -7.62 -19.66 -3.39
N PHE A 72 -6.60 -20.36 -3.86
CA PHE A 72 -6.24 -21.70 -3.43
C PHE A 72 -4.85 -21.66 -2.80
N SER A 73 -4.75 -22.12 -1.56
CA SER A 73 -3.52 -22.20 -0.78
C SER A 73 -3.17 -23.65 -0.50
N LEU A 74 -1.92 -24.04 -0.78
CA LEU A 74 -1.38 -25.37 -0.53
C LEU A 74 -0.16 -25.28 0.37
N SER A 75 -0.27 -25.75 1.63
CA SER A 75 0.82 -25.76 2.60
C SER A 75 1.46 -27.13 2.71
N LYS A 76 2.78 -27.19 2.58
CA LYS A 76 3.63 -28.38 2.63
C LYS A 76 4.94 -28.07 3.36
N ASP A 77 5.77 -29.07 3.59
CA ASP A 77 7.09 -28.92 4.25
C ASP A 77 8.05 -28.01 3.43
N TRP A 78 7.84 -27.89 2.13
CA TRP A 78 8.60 -27.03 1.24
C TRP A 78 8.05 -25.59 1.14
N GLY A 79 7.02 -25.25 1.93
CA GLY A 79 6.41 -23.92 1.95
C GLY A 79 4.94 -23.92 1.60
N THR A 80 4.40 -22.72 1.46
CA THR A 80 3.03 -22.46 1.05
C THR A 80 3.01 -21.90 -0.37
N LEU A 81 2.16 -22.49 -1.21
CA LEU A 81 1.88 -22.03 -2.56
C LEU A 81 0.45 -21.49 -2.62
N ASP A 82 0.32 -20.22 -2.93
CA ASP A 82 -0.95 -19.52 -3.12
C ASP A 82 -1.16 -19.24 -4.60
N VAL A 83 -2.37 -19.53 -5.10
CA VAL A 83 -2.79 -19.22 -6.47
C VAL A 83 -4.05 -18.41 -6.41
N TYR A 84 -4.10 -17.31 -7.17
CA TYR A 84 -5.20 -16.36 -7.18
C TYR A 84 -5.79 -16.21 -8.58
N ALA A 85 -7.11 -16.17 -8.66
CA ALA A 85 -7.86 -15.65 -9.80
C ALA A 85 -8.67 -14.45 -9.31
N LEU A 86 -8.35 -13.26 -9.83
CA LEU A 86 -8.96 -12.00 -9.46
C LEU A 86 -10.07 -11.70 -10.46
N LEU A 87 -11.31 -11.73 -9.99
CA LEU A 87 -12.50 -11.66 -10.84
C LEU A 87 -12.92 -10.21 -11.06
N GLY A 88 -12.64 -9.69 -12.25
CA GLY A 88 -12.86 -8.29 -12.59
C GLY A 88 -11.79 -7.38 -11.98
N PHE A 89 -11.76 -6.17 -12.47
CA PHE A 89 -10.82 -5.11 -12.06
C PHE A 89 -11.58 -3.99 -11.34
N ARG A 90 -10.95 -3.39 -10.35
CA ARG A 90 -11.46 -2.19 -9.67
C ARG A 90 -10.55 -1.01 -10.00
N GLU A 91 -11.14 0.10 -10.38
CA GLU A 91 -10.43 1.32 -10.66
C GLU A 91 -9.93 1.99 -9.38
N ARG A 92 -8.82 2.71 -9.49
CA ARG A 92 -8.29 3.54 -8.41
C ARG A 92 -9.23 4.71 -8.15
N THR A 93 -9.43 5.04 -6.89
CA THR A 93 -10.16 6.23 -6.49
C THR A 93 -9.27 7.47 -6.59
N PHE A 94 -9.86 8.61 -6.92
CA PHE A 94 -9.14 9.90 -6.98
C PHE A 94 -9.98 10.97 -6.31
N ALA A 95 -9.29 11.90 -5.63
CA ALA A 95 -9.95 13.05 -5.04
C ALA A 95 -10.45 14.01 -6.14
N GLY A 96 -11.62 14.59 -5.90
CA GLY A 96 -12.17 15.64 -6.74
C GLY A 96 -11.50 17.00 -6.54
N GLU A 97 -12.04 18.03 -7.19
CA GLU A 97 -11.49 19.39 -7.18
C GLU A 97 -11.31 19.99 -5.78
N LEU A 98 -12.22 19.65 -4.86
CA LEU A 98 -12.23 20.16 -3.48
C LEU A 98 -11.64 19.18 -2.47
N GLY A 99 -11.18 18.00 -2.93
CA GLY A 99 -10.60 16.98 -2.06
C GLY A 99 -9.17 17.30 -1.65
N ARG A 100 -8.78 16.88 -0.46
CA ARG A 100 -7.36 16.86 -0.06
C ARG A 100 -6.62 15.75 -0.82
N LEU A 101 -5.30 15.84 -0.92
CA LEU A 101 -4.43 14.89 -1.65
C LEU A 101 -4.85 14.73 -3.11
N ARG A 102 -5.36 15.80 -3.70
CA ARG A 102 -5.78 15.80 -5.09
C ARG A 102 -4.60 15.88 -6.06
N SER A 103 -4.76 15.31 -7.21
CA SER A 103 -3.85 15.51 -8.34
C SER A 103 -3.87 16.96 -8.82
N PRO A 104 -2.83 17.44 -9.52
CA PRO A 104 -2.79 18.77 -10.14
C PRO A 104 -3.96 19.05 -11.08
N ALA A 105 -4.50 18.01 -11.71
CA ALA A 105 -5.71 18.05 -12.54
C ALA A 105 -6.73 17.04 -12.03
N VAL A 106 -8.02 17.37 -12.14
CA VAL A 106 -9.11 16.44 -11.83
C VAL A 106 -9.07 15.27 -12.82
N ILE A 107 -9.09 14.06 -12.30
CA ILE A 107 -9.07 12.82 -13.09
C ILE A 107 -10.50 12.37 -13.32
N ASN A 108 -10.88 12.27 -14.58
CA ASN A 108 -12.21 11.81 -14.97
C ASN A 108 -12.23 10.28 -15.07
N THR A 109 -12.69 9.63 -14.02
CA THR A 109 -12.79 8.16 -13.94
C THR A 109 -13.94 7.59 -14.78
N ASP A 110 -14.99 8.37 -15.07
CA ASP A 110 -16.08 7.92 -15.93
C ASP A 110 -15.63 7.59 -17.37
N LEU A 111 -14.47 8.09 -17.75
CA LEU A 111 -13.86 7.90 -19.06
C LEU A 111 -12.60 7.03 -18.99
N ALA A 112 -12.46 6.21 -17.97
CA ALA A 112 -11.34 5.29 -17.83
C ALA A 112 -11.16 4.42 -19.07
N GLN A 113 -9.92 4.18 -19.45
CA GLN A 113 -9.54 3.40 -20.61
C GLN A 113 -8.76 2.15 -20.20
N TYR A 114 -8.88 1.08 -20.98
CA TYR A 114 -8.24 -0.18 -20.74
C TYR A 114 -7.52 -0.70 -21.96
N GLU A 115 -6.37 -1.34 -21.77
CA GLU A 115 -5.68 -2.05 -22.85
C GLU A 115 -6.42 -3.33 -23.23
N SER A 116 -7.01 -4.00 -22.23
CA SER A 116 -7.79 -5.21 -22.44
C SER A 116 -9.15 -4.91 -23.07
N ALA A 117 -9.51 -5.65 -24.11
CA ALA A 117 -10.86 -5.58 -24.71
C ALA A 117 -11.98 -6.09 -23.76
N ALA A 118 -11.62 -6.73 -22.66
CA ALA A 118 -12.55 -7.15 -21.60
C ALA A 118 -12.80 -6.06 -20.56
N ASP A 119 -12.12 -4.91 -20.69
CA ASP A 119 -12.18 -3.77 -19.77
C ASP A 119 -12.04 -4.23 -18.31
N TYR A 120 -12.86 -3.69 -17.40
CA TYR A 120 -12.88 -4.07 -15.98
C TYR A 120 -13.42 -5.47 -15.71
N HIS A 121 -13.92 -6.19 -16.70
CA HIS A 121 -14.38 -7.58 -16.57
C HIS A 121 -13.24 -8.61 -16.69
N ARG A 122 -12.03 -8.17 -17.01
CA ARG A 122 -10.88 -9.06 -17.13
C ARG A 122 -10.64 -9.83 -15.82
N THR A 123 -10.29 -11.11 -15.95
CA THR A 123 -9.76 -11.92 -14.84
C THR A 123 -8.24 -11.86 -14.87
N ASP A 124 -7.64 -11.43 -13.77
CA ASP A 124 -6.20 -11.39 -13.57
C ASP A 124 -5.75 -12.59 -12.73
N PHE A 125 -4.47 -12.94 -12.78
CA PHE A 125 -3.91 -14.09 -12.08
C PHE A 125 -2.67 -13.72 -11.28
N ALA A 126 -2.51 -14.39 -10.14
CA ALA A 126 -1.29 -14.30 -9.37
C ALA A 126 -0.94 -15.64 -8.72
N ILE A 127 0.35 -15.83 -8.48
CA ILE A 127 0.92 -16.97 -7.76
C ILE A 127 1.97 -16.43 -6.77
N ARG A 128 1.99 -16.98 -5.56
CA ARG A 128 3.01 -16.66 -4.56
C ARG A 128 3.44 -17.94 -3.87
N TRP A 129 4.75 -18.15 -3.80
CA TRP A 129 5.35 -19.16 -2.96
C TRP A 129 6.03 -18.48 -1.79
N SER A 130 5.83 -19.01 -0.58
CA SER A 130 6.47 -18.51 0.64
C SER A 130 6.97 -19.63 1.52
N GLN A 131 8.09 -19.40 2.20
CA GLN A 131 8.71 -20.34 3.11
C GLN A 131 9.38 -19.61 4.27
N SER A 132 9.13 -20.10 5.47
CA SER A 132 9.89 -19.71 6.67
C SER A 132 10.92 -20.80 6.98
N TYR A 133 12.18 -20.42 7.09
CA TYR A 133 13.26 -21.30 7.48
C TYR A 133 14.09 -20.68 8.59
N GLN A 134 13.91 -21.17 9.83
CA GLN A 134 14.50 -20.56 11.04
C GLN A 134 14.14 -19.07 11.16
N ASP A 135 15.13 -18.21 11.06
CA ASP A 135 15.01 -16.76 11.19
C ASP A 135 14.82 -16.03 9.84
N LEU A 136 14.65 -16.79 8.74
CA LEU A 136 14.49 -16.29 7.38
C LEU A 136 13.09 -16.58 6.86
N ASP A 137 12.34 -15.53 6.49
CA ASP A 137 11.14 -15.62 5.68
C ASP A 137 11.45 -15.17 4.25
N LEU A 138 11.05 -15.98 3.30
CA LEU A 138 11.25 -15.75 1.88
C LEU A 138 9.95 -15.91 1.13
N ALA A 139 9.63 -14.99 0.20
CA ALA A 139 8.55 -15.22 -0.75
C ALA A 139 8.93 -14.73 -2.15
N ILE A 140 8.40 -15.45 -3.14
CA ILE A 140 8.50 -15.10 -4.56
C ILE A 140 7.09 -15.09 -5.12
N SER A 141 6.76 -14.04 -5.86
CA SER A 141 5.43 -13.85 -6.44
C SER A 141 5.51 -13.49 -7.91
N HIS A 142 4.44 -13.82 -8.63
CA HIS A 142 4.21 -13.35 -9.99
C HIS A 142 2.75 -12.98 -10.18
N PHE A 143 2.53 -11.81 -10.77
CA PHE A 143 1.22 -11.28 -11.11
C PHE A 143 1.17 -10.99 -12.61
N SER A 144 0.08 -11.37 -13.27
CA SER A 144 -0.22 -11.08 -14.66
C SER A 144 -1.64 -10.56 -14.79
N GLY A 145 -1.79 -9.28 -15.16
CA GLY A 145 -3.10 -8.66 -15.18
C GLY A 145 -3.09 -7.16 -15.45
N THR A 146 -4.20 -6.53 -15.10
CA THR A 146 -4.40 -5.08 -15.25
C THR A 146 -3.60 -4.32 -14.19
N SER A 147 -2.88 -3.29 -14.59
CA SER A 147 -2.05 -2.46 -13.70
C SER A 147 -2.89 -1.78 -12.62
N ARG A 148 -2.42 -1.82 -11.36
CA ARG A 148 -3.01 -1.05 -10.26
C ARG A 148 -2.58 0.41 -10.26
N GLU A 149 -1.56 0.75 -11.06
CA GLU A 149 -1.07 2.12 -11.27
C GLU A 149 -1.47 2.56 -12.70
N PRO A 150 -2.48 3.44 -12.87
CA PRO A 150 -2.86 3.91 -14.19
C PRO A 150 -1.85 4.90 -14.75
N GLU A 151 -1.72 4.95 -16.08
CA GLU A 151 -1.17 6.09 -16.81
C GLU A 151 -2.26 7.15 -16.96
N PHE A 152 -1.87 8.42 -17.01
CA PHE A 152 -2.80 9.51 -17.25
C PHE A 152 -2.68 10.00 -18.67
N ARG A 153 -3.82 10.07 -19.37
CA ARG A 153 -3.89 10.52 -20.78
C ARG A 153 -4.78 11.74 -20.89
N LEU A 154 -4.40 12.65 -21.78
CA LEU A 154 -5.26 13.76 -22.15
C LEU A 154 -6.25 13.31 -23.23
N MET A 155 -7.52 13.63 -23.03
CA MET A 155 -8.59 13.31 -23.98
C MET A 155 -9.52 14.52 -24.17
N GLU A 156 -9.90 14.78 -25.42
CA GLU A 156 -10.94 15.75 -25.76
C GLU A 156 -12.33 15.12 -25.48
N HIS A 157 -13.09 15.71 -24.59
CA HIS A 157 -14.47 15.30 -24.30
C HIS A 157 -15.40 16.51 -24.24
N LYS A 158 -16.44 16.53 -25.08
CA LYS A 158 -17.43 17.63 -25.20
C LYS A 158 -16.81 19.01 -25.42
N GLY A 159 -15.65 19.08 -26.09
CA GLY A 159 -14.94 20.33 -26.39
C GLY A 159 -14.01 20.83 -25.27
N GLU A 160 -13.80 20.03 -24.23
CA GLU A 160 -12.86 20.30 -23.13
C GLU A 160 -11.80 19.21 -23.06
N THR A 161 -10.56 19.59 -22.76
CA THR A 161 -9.49 18.62 -22.51
C THR A 161 -9.60 18.11 -21.08
N THR A 162 -9.71 16.81 -20.90
CA THR A 162 -9.80 16.14 -19.59
C THR A 162 -8.69 15.11 -19.42
N VAL A 163 -8.29 14.85 -18.19
CA VAL A 163 -7.34 13.79 -17.82
C VAL A 163 -8.11 12.53 -17.51
N VAL A 164 -7.75 11.42 -18.17
CA VAL A 164 -8.39 10.13 -17.97
C VAL A 164 -7.37 9.07 -17.56
N PRO A 165 -7.71 8.12 -16.68
CA PRO A 165 -6.83 7.02 -16.33
C PRO A 165 -6.84 5.96 -17.46
N PHE A 166 -5.67 5.44 -17.78
CA PHE A 166 -5.48 4.31 -18.69
C PHE A 166 -4.85 3.14 -17.93
N TYR A 167 -5.49 1.99 -17.96
CA TYR A 167 -5.06 0.77 -17.29
C TYR A 167 -4.48 -0.22 -18.28
N GLY A 168 -3.15 -0.28 -18.35
CA GLY A 168 -2.41 -1.23 -19.18
C GLY A 168 -2.33 -2.62 -18.56
N LEU A 169 -1.89 -3.60 -19.35
CA LEU A 169 -1.59 -4.95 -18.89
C LEU A 169 -0.13 -5.02 -18.44
N ILE A 170 0.10 -5.71 -17.33
CA ILE A 170 1.44 -5.88 -16.76
C ILE A 170 1.72 -7.33 -16.38
N ASP A 171 3.01 -7.66 -16.38
CA ASP A 171 3.58 -8.82 -15.71
C ASP A 171 4.58 -8.33 -14.66
N GLN A 172 4.35 -8.68 -13.39
CA GLN A 172 5.21 -8.31 -12.28
C GLN A 172 5.71 -9.56 -11.56
N THR A 173 7.02 -9.67 -11.39
CA THR A 173 7.65 -10.66 -10.51
C THR A 173 8.18 -9.95 -9.28
N GLY A 174 7.89 -10.48 -8.09
CA GLY A 174 8.28 -9.93 -6.79
C GLY A 174 9.10 -10.90 -5.96
N LEU A 175 9.97 -10.33 -5.12
CA LEU A 175 10.77 -11.02 -4.11
C LEU A 175 10.61 -10.31 -2.78
N GLU A 176 10.35 -11.07 -1.71
CA GLU A 176 10.27 -10.61 -0.33
C GLU A 176 11.30 -11.38 0.51
N VAL A 177 12.05 -10.67 1.34
CA VAL A 177 12.99 -11.27 2.29
C VAL A 177 12.85 -10.57 3.64
N LEU A 178 12.61 -11.35 4.69
CA LEU A 178 12.70 -10.90 6.07
C LEU A 178 13.68 -11.81 6.82
N TYR A 179 14.73 -11.23 7.38
CA TYR A 179 15.70 -11.96 8.19
C TYR A 179 15.78 -11.38 9.59
N ILE A 180 15.54 -12.22 10.61
CA ILE A 180 15.49 -11.81 12.01
C ILE A 180 16.76 -12.29 12.72
N LEU A 181 17.51 -11.37 13.32
CA LEU A 181 18.70 -11.66 14.09
C LEU A 181 18.61 -10.99 15.47
N GLY A 182 18.10 -11.71 16.46
CA GLY A 182 17.82 -11.15 17.78
C GLY A 182 16.81 -10.01 17.71
N GLY A 183 17.21 -8.80 18.08
CA GLY A 183 16.35 -7.60 17.98
C GLY A 183 16.38 -6.90 16.62
N LEU A 184 17.16 -7.40 15.66
CA LEU A 184 17.32 -6.81 14.34
C LEU A 184 16.48 -7.58 13.30
N ALA A 185 15.61 -6.89 12.57
CA ALA A 185 14.91 -7.40 11.41
C ALA A 185 15.44 -6.69 10.15
N VAL A 186 16.02 -7.44 9.21
CA VAL A 186 16.45 -6.93 7.90
C VAL A 186 15.36 -7.26 6.89
N LYS A 187 14.92 -6.26 6.14
CA LYS A 187 13.76 -6.31 5.24
C LYS A 187 14.18 -5.97 3.82
N PHE A 188 13.64 -6.69 2.86
CA PHE A 188 13.82 -6.40 1.44
C PHE A 188 12.57 -6.77 0.66
N GLU A 189 12.15 -5.87 -0.20
CA GLU A 189 11.19 -6.12 -1.28
C GLU A 189 11.77 -5.65 -2.59
N GLY A 190 11.58 -6.43 -3.65
CA GLY A 190 12.02 -6.05 -4.99
C GLY A 190 11.07 -6.57 -6.05
N ILE A 191 10.86 -5.79 -7.09
CA ILE A 191 10.03 -6.14 -8.23
C ILE A 191 10.74 -5.90 -9.54
N SER A 192 10.38 -6.70 -10.56
CA SER A 192 10.60 -6.38 -11.96
C SER A 192 9.24 -6.41 -12.65
N ARG A 193 8.86 -5.30 -13.30
CA ARG A 193 7.56 -5.13 -13.98
C ARG A 193 7.76 -4.80 -15.44
N SER A 194 6.95 -5.41 -16.30
CA SER A 194 6.86 -5.11 -17.73
C SER A 194 5.40 -4.97 -18.14
N GLY A 195 5.17 -4.47 -19.33
CA GLY A 195 3.86 -4.06 -19.83
C GLY A 195 3.57 -2.61 -19.46
N GLN A 196 2.55 -2.01 -20.07
CA GLN A 196 2.15 -0.60 -19.92
C GLN A 196 3.24 0.41 -20.33
N SER A 197 4.49 0.21 -19.89
CA SER A 197 5.67 1.01 -20.25
C SER A 197 6.89 0.11 -20.49
N SER A 198 8.08 0.69 -20.63
CA SER A 198 9.33 -0.09 -20.64
C SER A 198 9.49 -0.86 -19.33
N ARG A 199 10.18 -2.03 -19.38
CA ARG A 199 10.50 -2.80 -18.17
C ARG A 199 11.29 -1.94 -17.19
N PHE A 200 10.91 -2.01 -15.93
CA PHE A 200 11.61 -1.36 -14.83
C PHE A 200 11.72 -2.29 -13.62
N SER A 201 12.61 -1.93 -12.70
CA SER A 201 12.74 -2.55 -11.39
C SER A 201 12.51 -1.51 -10.30
N ALA A 202 11.96 -1.95 -9.18
CA ALA A 202 11.86 -1.13 -7.97
C ALA A 202 12.16 -2.00 -6.75
N ALA A 203 12.77 -1.43 -5.74
CA ALA A 203 13.12 -2.14 -4.51
C ALA A 203 13.02 -1.23 -3.29
N THR A 204 12.67 -1.84 -2.16
CA THR A 204 12.76 -1.23 -0.83
C THR A 204 13.62 -2.15 0.03
N ALA A 205 14.65 -1.60 0.66
CA ALA A 205 15.55 -2.33 1.53
C ALA A 205 15.78 -1.56 2.82
N GLY A 206 15.79 -2.26 3.94
CA GLY A 206 15.98 -1.60 5.22
C GLY A 206 16.11 -2.56 6.40
N PHE A 207 16.04 -1.97 7.57
CA PHE A 207 16.04 -2.73 8.82
C PHE A 207 15.19 -2.05 9.88
N GLU A 208 14.75 -2.86 10.83
CA GLU A 208 14.18 -2.40 12.11
C GLU A 208 14.96 -3.05 13.25
N TYR A 209 15.45 -2.24 14.19
CA TYR A 209 16.12 -2.72 15.40
C TYR A 209 15.30 -2.38 16.62
N THR A 210 14.80 -3.39 17.33
CA THR A 210 14.00 -3.24 18.55
C THR A 210 14.87 -3.33 19.79
N GLN A 211 14.92 -2.24 20.52
CA GLN A 211 15.52 -2.15 21.85
C GLN A 211 14.45 -2.45 22.90
N VAL A 212 14.48 -3.66 23.44
CA VAL A 212 13.51 -4.14 24.43
C VAL A 212 13.81 -3.53 25.81
N GLY A 213 12.76 -3.09 26.51
CA GLY A 213 12.84 -2.63 27.88
C GLY A 213 13.69 -1.39 28.09
N ILE A 214 13.52 -0.35 27.25
CA ILE A 214 14.32 0.88 27.31
C ILE A 214 14.33 1.48 28.72
N LEU A 215 15.51 1.89 29.16
CA LEU A 215 15.74 2.48 30.50
C LEU A 215 15.23 1.60 31.67
N GLY A 216 15.19 0.29 31.49
CA GLY A 216 14.69 -0.66 32.48
C GLY A 216 13.17 -0.64 32.68
N SER A 217 12.43 -0.07 31.73
CA SER A 217 10.98 -0.02 31.71
C SER A 217 10.39 -1.22 30.97
N ARG A 218 9.06 -1.25 30.87
CA ARG A 218 8.33 -2.22 30.04
C ARG A 218 8.21 -1.79 28.56
N PHE A 219 8.70 -0.60 28.20
CA PHE A 219 8.53 -0.04 26.86
C PHE A 219 9.63 -0.53 25.92
N ASP A 220 9.27 -0.75 24.66
CA ASP A 220 10.21 -1.08 23.61
C ASP A 220 10.34 0.09 22.62
N LEU A 221 11.53 0.27 22.03
CA LEU A 221 11.79 1.26 21.02
C LEU A 221 12.42 0.59 19.79
N GLY A 222 11.69 0.60 18.69
CA GLY A 222 12.18 0.21 17.38
C GLY A 222 12.80 1.40 16.64
N TRP A 223 13.93 1.18 15.99
CA TRP A 223 14.60 2.11 15.08
C TRP A 223 14.48 1.55 13.67
N LEU A 224 13.92 2.33 12.76
CA LEU A 224 13.65 1.93 11.39
C LEU A 224 14.44 2.78 10.41
N MET A 225 15.03 2.14 9.40
CA MET A 225 15.63 2.79 8.24
C MET A 225 15.30 2.00 6.98
N GLU A 226 14.80 2.67 5.94
CA GLU A 226 14.54 2.09 4.63
C GLU A 226 15.03 3.01 3.51
N VAL A 227 15.46 2.42 2.40
CA VAL A 227 15.81 3.11 1.15
C VAL A 227 14.87 2.59 0.06
N ASN A 228 14.25 3.52 -0.65
CA ASN A 228 13.28 3.23 -1.70
C ASN A 228 13.88 3.54 -3.08
N HIS A 229 14.14 2.51 -3.88
CA HIS A 229 14.62 2.65 -5.25
C HIS A 229 13.51 2.35 -6.26
N ASP A 230 13.45 3.13 -7.35
CA ASP A 230 12.57 2.90 -8.48
C ASP A 230 13.22 3.44 -9.74
N ASP A 231 13.44 2.58 -10.75
CA ASP A 231 14.10 2.94 -12.01
C ASP A 231 13.40 4.10 -12.76
N ARG A 232 12.11 4.35 -12.45
CA ARG A 232 11.31 5.42 -13.04
C ARG A 232 11.56 6.80 -12.41
N LEU A 233 12.18 6.80 -11.22
CA LEU A 233 12.44 8.02 -10.44
C LEU A 233 13.92 8.40 -10.48
N PRO A 234 14.24 9.68 -10.47
CA PRO A 234 15.63 10.14 -10.54
C PRO A 234 16.41 9.88 -9.24
N SER A 235 15.73 9.65 -8.14
CA SER A 235 16.32 9.53 -6.80
C SER A 235 15.70 8.42 -5.98
N SER A 236 16.41 8.02 -4.93
CA SER A 236 16.00 6.97 -3.99
C SER A 236 15.70 7.60 -2.62
N PRO A 237 14.44 7.91 -2.28
CA PRO A 237 14.10 8.46 -0.97
C PRO A 237 14.52 7.54 0.18
N ILE A 238 14.92 8.17 1.29
CA ILE A 238 15.34 7.49 2.52
C ILE A 238 14.26 7.73 3.58
N ALA A 239 13.83 6.67 4.25
CA ALA A 239 12.97 6.74 5.41
C ALA A 239 13.75 6.46 6.70
N LEU A 240 13.49 7.27 7.70
CA LEU A 240 13.99 7.06 9.06
C LEU A 240 12.80 7.13 10.02
N GLY A 241 12.68 6.16 10.91
CA GLY A 241 11.52 6.10 11.80
C GLY A 241 11.82 5.48 13.15
N THR A 242 10.85 5.63 14.04
CA THR A 242 10.85 4.99 15.36
C THR A 242 9.47 4.44 15.67
N ARG A 243 9.45 3.23 16.22
CA ARG A 243 8.23 2.57 16.72
C ARG A 243 8.34 2.45 18.25
N PHE A 244 7.45 3.10 18.96
CA PHE A 244 7.37 3.03 20.41
C PHE A 244 6.21 2.13 20.82
N THR A 245 6.52 1.02 21.50
CA THR A 245 5.53 0.04 21.95
C THR A 245 5.43 0.09 23.48
N PHE A 246 4.21 0.29 23.99
CA PHE A 246 3.96 0.46 25.42
C PHE A 246 3.91 -0.87 26.18
N ASN A 247 3.78 -2.00 25.47
CA ASN A 247 3.62 -3.35 26.04
C ASN A 247 2.54 -3.39 27.14
N ASP A 248 1.42 -2.73 26.87
CA ASP A 248 0.25 -2.69 27.74
C ASP A 248 -0.88 -3.60 27.21
N LEU A 249 -1.88 -3.84 28.05
CA LEU A 249 -3.05 -4.67 27.70
C LEU A 249 -3.91 -4.07 26.55
N TYR A 250 -3.65 -2.83 26.19
CA TYR A 250 -4.42 -2.09 25.19
C TYR A 250 -3.71 -2.01 23.84
N ASP A 251 -2.57 -2.70 23.69
CA ASP A 251 -1.80 -2.71 22.44
C ASP A 251 -1.48 -1.29 21.95
N SER A 252 -1.00 -0.46 22.89
CA SER A 252 -0.70 0.95 22.56
C SER A 252 0.64 1.05 21.87
N GLN A 253 0.67 1.74 20.74
CA GLN A 253 1.89 1.98 19.96
C GLN A 253 1.87 3.34 19.26
N ILE A 254 3.07 3.84 18.97
CA ILE A 254 3.29 5.04 18.17
C ILE A 254 4.39 4.71 17.15
N LEU A 255 4.10 4.91 15.87
CA LEU A 255 5.07 4.93 14.79
C LEU A 255 5.28 6.37 14.36
N SER A 256 6.51 6.81 14.18
CA SER A 256 6.81 8.13 13.65
C SER A 256 8.03 8.07 12.76
N GLY A 257 8.04 8.87 11.71
CA GLY A 257 9.15 8.85 10.77
C GLY A 257 9.18 10.05 9.84
N VAL A 258 10.25 10.10 9.07
CA VAL A 258 10.48 11.05 8.00
C VAL A 258 10.88 10.29 6.75
N LEU A 259 10.23 10.59 5.64
CA LEU A 259 10.64 10.20 4.29
C LEU A 259 11.29 11.43 3.64
N TRP A 260 12.52 11.30 3.19
CA TRP A 260 13.32 12.39 2.66
C TRP A 260 13.96 12.02 1.33
N ASN A 261 13.84 12.92 0.36
CA ASN A 261 14.47 12.84 -0.95
C ASN A 261 15.61 13.84 -1.02
N GLU A 262 16.86 13.35 -1.04
CA GLU A 262 18.06 14.20 -1.04
C GLU A 262 18.13 15.15 -2.25
N GLN A 263 17.70 14.70 -3.42
CA GLN A 263 17.85 15.48 -4.66
C GLN A 263 16.82 16.60 -4.79
N SER A 264 15.55 16.31 -4.53
CA SER A 264 14.48 17.30 -4.60
C SER A 264 14.31 18.09 -3.32
N GLY A 265 14.82 17.59 -2.18
CA GLY A 265 14.58 18.14 -0.85
C GLY A 265 13.17 17.91 -0.33
N GLU A 266 12.34 17.15 -1.07
CA GLU A 266 11.00 16.77 -0.62
C GLU A 266 11.08 15.97 0.68
N THR A 267 10.17 16.28 1.58
CA THR A 267 10.13 15.65 2.90
C THR A 267 8.68 15.42 3.32
N SER A 268 8.36 14.22 3.77
CA SER A 268 7.14 13.98 4.53
C SER A 268 7.47 13.49 5.93
N VAL A 269 6.73 14.01 6.92
CA VAL A 269 6.84 13.56 8.31
C VAL A 269 5.50 12.94 8.69
N PHE A 270 5.52 11.74 9.23
CA PHE A 270 4.32 11.04 9.63
C PHE A 270 4.38 10.61 11.10
N VAL A 271 3.22 10.59 11.73
CA VAL A 271 3.01 10.05 13.08
C VAL A 271 1.70 9.26 13.07
N GLU A 272 1.79 8.01 13.44
CA GLU A 272 0.66 7.12 13.63
C GLU A 272 0.64 6.62 15.06
N ALA A 273 -0.50 6.66 15.69
CA ALA A 273 -0.69 6.14 17.04
C ALA A 273 -1.96 5.31 17.10
N SER A 274 -1.92 4.20 17.82
CA SER A 274 -3.12 3.41 18.01
C SER A 274 -3.19 2.82 19.40
N ARG A 275 -4.45 2.62 19.86
CA ARG A 275 -4.75 2.00 21.14
C ARG A 275 -6.11 1.32 21.14
N ARG A 276 -6.23 0.13 21.67
CA ARG A 276 -7.51 -0.47 22.03
C ARG A 276 -8.06 0.19 23.29
N ILE A 277 -9.34 0.60 23.26
CA ILE A 277 -9.99 1.16 24.44
C ILE A 277 -10.66 0.06 25.26
N ARG A 278 -11.21 -0.94 24.58
CA ARG A 278 -11.81 -2.18 25.11
C ARG A 278 -11.72 -3.24 24.03
N GLU A 279 -12.22 -4.43 24.29
CA GLU A 279 -12.29 -5.52 23.29
C GLU A 279 -13.03 -5.12 22.01
N CYS A 280 -14.03 -4.24 22.13
CA CYS A 280 -14.85 -3.77 21.02
C CYS A 280 -14.30 -2.58 20.24
N CYS A 281 -13.26 -1.89 20.73
CA CYS A 281 -13.00 -0.55 20.24
C CYS A 281 -11.51 -0.26 20.09
N LYS A 282 -11.13 0.37 18.98
CA LYS A 282 -9.78 0.89 18.73
C LYS A 282 -9.85 2.39 18.40
N LEU A 283 -8.95 3.16 18.93
CA LEU A 283 -8.70 4.55 18.57
C LEU A 283 -7.39 4.62 17.82
N SER A 284 -7.39 5.30 16.68
CA SER A 284 -6.19 5.58 15.90
C SER A 284 -6.07 7.09 15.65
N LEU A 285 -4.85 7.55 15.53
CA LEU A 285 -4.47 8.91 15.16
C LEU A 285 -3.42 8.80 14.08
N GLU A 286 -3.57 9.58 13.02
CA GLU A 286 -2.59 9.74 11.96
C GLU A 286 -2.38 11.23 11.71
N ALA A 287 -1.14 11.64 11.58
CA ALA A 287 -0.76 13.00 11.21
C ALA A 287 0.33 12.94 10.15
N ILE A 288 0.16 13.69 9.07
CA ILE A 288 1.16 13.82 8.02
C ILE A 288 1.40 15.30 7.73
N TYR A 289 2.69 15.65 7.66
CA TYR A 289 3.19 16.94 7.21
C TYR A 289 3.95 16.76 5.91
N PHE A 290 3.71 17.63 4.93
CA PHE A 290 4.35 17.62 3.63
C PHE A 290 5.21 18.87 3.42
N ASN A 291 6.36 18.69 2.78
CA ASN A 291 7.22 19.78 2.31
C ASN A 291 7.64 19.48 0.86
N GLY A 292 7.27 20.35 -0.06
CA GLY A 292 7.48 20.20 -1.50
C GLY A 292 8.92 20.38 -1.99
N GLY A 293 9.89 20.53 -1.08
CA GLY A 293 11.31 20.55 -1.39
C GLY A 293 11.88 21.87 -1.88
N HIS A 294 12.98 21.83 -2.62
CA HIS A 294 13.75 23.00 -2.99
C HIS A 294 13.14 23.76 -4.18
N ALA A 295 12.88 25.05 -4.02
CA ALA A 295 12.53 25.92 -5.14
C ALA A 295 13.68 25.93 -6.18
N GLY A 296 13.36 25.63 -7.46
CA GLY A 296 14.34 25.60 -8.56
C GLY A 296 14.91 24.22 -8.86
N TYR A 297 14.44 23.14 -8.25
CA TYR A 297 14.68 21.79 -8.73
C TYR A 297 13.83 21.53 -9.97
N ASP A 298 14.50 21.26 -11.13
CA ASP A 298 13.82 21.09 -12.42
C ASP A 298 13.23 19.68 -12.63
N GLY A 299 13.38 18.77 -11.67
CA GLY A 299 12.84 17.41 -11.72
C GLY A 299 11.40 17.33 -11.24
N TYR A 300 10.82 16.15 -11.37
CA TYR A 300 9.47 15.85 -10.86
C TYR A 300 9.46 15.90 -9.32
N ARG A 301 8.52 16.65 -8.76
CA ARG A 301 8.27 16.77 -7.31
C ARG A 301 6.81 16.45 -7.03
N MET A 302 6.60 15.32 -6.41
CA MET A 302 5.25 14.85 -6.09
C MET A 302 4.66 15.60 -4.91
N LEU A 303 5.46 15.87 -3.88
CA LEU A 303 4.99 16.49 -2.64
C LEU A 303 4.73 17.99 -2.78
N GLU A 304 5.21 18.64 -3.84
CA GLU A 304 4.89 20.05 -4.13
C GLU A 304 3.39 20.30 -4.21
N TYR A 305 2.65 19.31 -4.74
CA TYR A 305 1.19 19.42 -4.86
C TYR A 305 0.45 19.21 -3.54
N PHE A 306 1.11 18.63 -2.55
CA PHE A 306 0.55 18.34 -1.23
C PHE A 306 1.06 19.27 -0.12
N ASP A 307 1.88 20.27 -0.46
CA ASP A 307 2.51 21.20 0.49
C ASP A 307 1.52 21.96 1.38
N GLN A 308 0.23 21.97 1.02
CA GLN A 308 -0.86 22.58 1.79
C GLN A 308 -1.91 21.56 2.26
N ASP A 309 -1.65 20.28 2.08
CA ASP A 309 -2.57 19.20 2.41
C ASP A 309 -2.18 18.46 3.70
N ASP A 310 -1.40 19.11 4.58
CA ASP A 310 -1.13 18.59 5.92
C ASP A 310 -2.42 18.21 6.62
N PHE A 311 -2.42 17.08 7.32
CA PHE A 311 -3.63 16.66 7.98
C PHE A 311 -3.40 15.93 9.30
N LEU A 312 -4.47 15.91 10.09
CA LEU A 312 -4.63 15.12 11.29
C LEU A 312 -5.94 14.34 11.18
N ARG A 313 -5.84 13.01 11.22
CA ARG A 313 -6.98 12.09 11.18
C ARG A 313 -7.16 11.43 12.54
N PHE A 314 -8.39 11.42 13.04
CA PHE A 314 -8.80 10.61 14.17
C PHE A 314 -9.76 9.55 13.68
N GLU A 315 -9.51 8.30 14.04
CA GLU A 315 -10.35 7.18 13.70
C GLU A 315 -10.80 6.44 14.96
N PHE A 316 -12.09 6.19 15.04
CA PHE A 316 -12.68 5.33 16.06
C PHE A 316 -13.31 4.11 15.40
N ILE A 317 -12.75 2.94 15.66
CA ILE A 317 -13.23 1.68 15.12
C ILE A 317 -14.03 0.96 16.19
N TYR A 318 -15.26 0.58 15.85
CA TYR A 318 -16.12 -0.25 16.69
C TYR A 318 -16.33 -1.60 16.02
N TYR A 319 -15.88 -2.66 16.69
CA TYR A 319 -16.05 -4.04 16.22
C TYR A 319 -17.38 -4.57 16.74
N ILE A 320 -18.25 -4.97 15.82
CA ILE A 320 -19.53 -5.64 16.11
C ILE A 320 -19.29 -7.14 15.96
N GLY A 321 -19.27 -7.86 17.03
CA GLY A 321 -19.09 -9.31 17.04
C GLY A 321 -19.05 -9.83 18.46
N ASN A 322 -19.48 -11.05 18.61
CA ASN A 322 -19.42 -11.78 19.89
C ASN A 322 -18.09 -12.50 20.02
#